data_77d7fd26b57457d7dfa7f0ac5505d432
#
_entry.id   77d7fd26b57457d7dfa7f0ac5505d432
#
_cell.length_a   1.000
_cell.length_b   1.000
_cell.length_c   1.000
_cell.angle_alpha   90.00
_cell.angle_beta   90.00
_cell.angle_gamma   90.00
#
_symmetry.space_group_name_H-M   'P 1'
#
loop_
_entity.id
_entity.type
_entity.pdbx_description
1 polymer ?
#
loop_
_entity_poly.entity_id
_entity_poly.type
_entity_poly.pdbx_seq_one_letter_code
_entity_poly.pdbx_strand_id
1 'polypeptide(L)'
;AAVEGALPTLTVAAEHYNRLYRLNERGLLEVPILLTNTLSVGTVYDGVVAHMLRQDPSRGPLPVVGECWDGQLNDIAGRHVKERHVLDAIGAARGGPVTEGSVGAGTGMRAYQFKAGIGTASRVLDDSSGTYTVGVLVNANCGRRSELVVAGIPVGSMLPVRADPPSRDGSIIVVVATDAPLLPSQIRRLCKRTALGIGRTGTVSRHHSGDF
;
A
#
# COMPACT_ATOMS: atom_id res chain seq x y z
N ALA A 1 2.38 -8.47 -4.02
CA ALA A 1 1.52 -8.80 -5.15
C ALA A 1 1.53 -7.61 -6.10
N ALA A 2 1.81 -7.82 -7.37
CA ALA A 2 1.63 -6.82 -8.41
C ALA A 2 0.19 -6.91 -8.92
N VAL A 3 -0.44 -5.79 -9.16
CA VAL A 3 -1.75 -5.72 -9.82
C VAL A 3 -1.49 -5.41 -11.28
N GLU A 4 -1.77 -6.36 -12.16
CA GLU A 4 -1.67 -6.19 -13.60
C GLU A 4 -3.05 -5.77 -14.15
N GLY A 5 -3.10 -4.73 -14.98
CA GLY A 5 -4.25 -4.49 -15.87
C GLY A 5 -5.07 -3.22 -15.68
N ALA A 6 -4.77 -2.33 -14.76
CA ALA A 6 -5.40 -1.00 -14.76
C ALA A 6 -4.35 0.07 -14.43
N LEU A 7 -4.38 1.17 -15.13
CA LEU A 7 -3.49 2.30 -14.88
C LEU A 7 -3.91 2.98 -13.56
N PRO A 8 -3.25 2.72 -12.42
CA PRO A 8 -3.65 3.32 -11.17
C PRO A 8 -3.13 4.74 -11.08
N THR A 9 -3.97 5.68 -10.71
CA THR A 9 -3.48 6.93 -10.17
C THR A 9 -3.08 6.68 -8.73
N LEU A 10 -1.80 6.69 -8.49
CA LEU A 10 -1.23 6.56 -7.16
C LEU A 10 -1.20 7.94 -6.51
N THR A 11 -1.96 8.13 -5.43
CA THR A 11 -1.69 9.21 -4.51
C THR A 11 -0.69 8.66 -3.50
N VAL A 12 0.58 9.03 -3.64
CA VAL A 12 1.62 8.67 -2.68
C VAL A 12 1.76 9.83 -1.72
N ALA A 13 1.38 9.61 -0.50
CA ALA A 13 1.78 10.46 0.61
C ALA A 13 3.18 10.03 1.08
N ALA A 14 4.17 10.20 0.25
CA ALA A 14 5.56 10.06 0.64
C ALA A 14 6.42 10.88 -0.32
N GLU A 15 7.25 11.69 0.25
CA GLU A 15 8.12 12.67 -0.37
C GLU A 15 9.19 12.05 -1.28
N HIS A 16 8.80 11.71 -2.51
CA HIS A 16 9.77 11.39 -3.56
C HIS A 16 9.53 12.34 -4.73
N TYR A 17 10.06 13.53 -4.61
CA TYR A 17 9.82 14.74 -5.40
C TYR A 17 9.75 14.57 -6.92
N ASN A 18 10.54 13.72 -7.53
CA ASN A 18 10.61 13.64 -9.00
C ASN A 18 9.54 12.77 -9.66
N ARG A 19 8.84 11.92 -8.91
CA ARG A 19 7.84 10.97 -9.45
C ARG A 19 6.44 11.50 -9.41
N LEU A 20 6.08 12.15 -8.31
CA LEU A 20 4.79 12.82 -8.16
C LEU A 20 4.60 13.86 -9.28
N TYR A 21 5.69 14.49 -9.72
CA TYR A 21 5.68 15.42 -10.82
C TYR A 21 5.22 14.76 -12.12
N ARG A 22 5.85 13.66 -12.57
CA ARG A 22 5.46 12.96 -13.80
C ARG A 22 4.06 12.34 -13.73
N LEU A 23 3.69 11.74 -12.61
CA LEU A 23 2.35 11.24 -12.37
C LEU A 23 1.30 12.36 -12.37
N ASN A 24 1.60 13.47 -11.73
CA ASN A 24 0.71 14.63 -11.68
C ASN A 24 0.58 15.32 -13.03
N GLU A 25 1.65 15.38 -13.84
CA GLU A 25 1.61 16.01 -15.15
C GLU A 25 1.00 15.10 -16.23
N ARG A 26 1.43 13.83 -16.27
CA ARG A 26 1.06 12.92 -17.36
C ARG A 26 -0.09 11.99 -17.01
N GLY A 27 -0.34 11.75 -15.73
CA GLY A 27 -1.36 10.82 -15.25
C GLY A 27 -1.07 9.35 -15.60
N LEU A 28 0.18 9.01 -15.96
CA LEU A 28 0.58 7.67 -16.39
C LEU A 28 1.60 7.06 -15.45
N LEU A 29 1.38 5.80 -15.11
CA LEU A 29 2.31 4.95 -14.37
C LEU A 29 2.74 3.78 -15.25
N GLU A 30 4.03 3.75 -15.63
CA GLU A 30 4.60 2.74 -16.54
C GLU A 30 5.53 1.76 -15.82
N VAL A 31 5.42 1.67 -14.52
CA VAL A 31 6.29 0.84 -13.67
C VAL A 31 5.45 0.06 -12.67
N PRO A 32 5.89 -1.12 -12.22
CA PRO A 32 5.21 -1.84 -11.15
C PRO A 32 5.25 -1.06 -9.82
N ILE A 33 4.20 -1.24 -9.02
CA ILE A 33 4.15 -0.76 -7.63
C ILE A 33 4.62 -1.90 -6.75
N LEU A 34 5.67 -1.66 -5.97
CA LEU A 34 6.15 -2.62 -4.99
C LEU A 34 5.97 -2.11 -3.57
N LEU A 35 5.68 -3.02 -2.66
CA LEU A 35 5.54 -2.75 -1.23
C LEU A 35 6.65 -3.46 -0.47
N THR A 36 7.23 -2.78 0.53
CA THR A 36 8.33 -3.34 1.33
C THR A 36 8.35 -2.73 2.73
N ASN A 37 9.35 -3.08 3.55
CA ASN A 37 9.63 -2.36 4.79
C ASN A 37 10.49 -1.12 4.55
N THR A 38 10.48 -0.19 5.50
CA THR A 38 11.12 1.12 5.41
C THR A 38 12.61 1.06 5.03
N LEU A 39 13.40 0.19 5.65
CA LEU A 39 14.85 0.15 5.39
C LEU A 39 15.23 -0.62 4.12
N SER A 40 14.26 -1.19 3.42
CA SER A 40 14.48 -1.93 2.17
C SER A 40 14.06 -1.15 0.92
N VAL A 41 13.54 0.07 1.06
CA VAL A 41 13.08 0.91 -0.07
C VAL A 41 14.16 1.04 -1.15
N GLY A 42 15.39 1.37 -0.77
CA GLY A 42 16.50 1.54 -1.72
C GLY A 42 16.81 0.24 -2.50
N THR A 43 16.82 -0.90 -1.80
CA THR A 43 17.07 -2.21 -2.44
C THR A 43 15.95 -2.58 -3.42
N VAL A 44 14.69 -2.33 -3.03
CA VAL A 44 13.53 -2.63 -3.89
C VAL A 44 13.51 -1.69 -5.09
N TYR A 45 13.82 -0.43 -4.87
CA TYR A 45 13.94 0.55 -5.94
C TYR A 45 14.96 0.12 -6.99
N ASP A 46 16.19 -0.17 -6.55
CA ASP A 46 17.28 -0.57 -7.43
C ASP A 46 16.97 -1.87 -8.18
N GLY A 47 16.38 -2.85 -7.49
CA GLY A 47 15.92 -4.09 -8.10
C GLY A 47 14.89 -3.91 -9.22
N VAL A 48 13.95 -2.96 -9.06
CA VAL A 48 13.00 -2.63 -10.14
C VAL A 48 13.70 -1.94 -11.30
N VAL A 49 14.62 -1.01 -11.03
CA VAL A 49 15.44 -0.37 -12.07
C VAL A 49 16.19 -1.42 -12.86
N ALA A 50 16.89 -2.32 -12.18
CA ALA A 50 17.64 -3.41 -12.82
C ALA A 50 16.72 -4.31 -13.67
N HIS A 51 15.56 -4.67 -13.17
CA HIS A 51 14.57 -5.47 -13.90
C HIS A 51 14.13 -4.78 -15.21
N MET A 52 13.77 -3.51 -15.13
CA MET A 52 13.25 -2.79 -16.29
C MET A 52 14.32 -2.49 -17.34
N LEU A 53 15.54 -2.19 -16.91
CA LEU A 53 16.68 -1.98 -17.84
C LEU A 53 17.10 -3.26 -18.55
N ARG A 54 16.90 -4.44 -17.96
CA ARG A 54 17.09 -5.72 -18.67
C ARG A 54 16.09 -5.92 -19.79
N GLN A 55 14.88 -5.37 -19.68
CA GLN A 55 13.87 -5.44 -20.72
C GLN A 55 14.08 -4.39 -21.83
N ASP A 56 14.45 -3.18 -21.43
CA ASP A 56 14.71 -2.07 -22.34
C ASP A 56 15.77 -1.13 -21.74
N PRO A 57 17.05 -1.23 -22.19
CA PRO A 57 18.13 -0.40 -21.69
C PRO A 57 17.96 1.11 -21.97
N SER A 58 17.11 1.49 -22.89
CA SER A 58 16.83 2.89 -23.22
C SER A 58 15.85 3.55 -22.25
N ARG A 59 15.13 2.77 -21.45
CA ARG A 59 14.19 3.28 -20.45
C ARG A 59 14.94 3.91 -19.27
N GLY A 60 14.40 5.04 -18.81
CA GLY A 60 14.77 5.62 -17.52
C GLY A 60 13.67 5.36 -16.49
N PRO A 61 13.56 4.14 -15.94
CA PRO A 61 12.46 3.80 -15.05
C PRO A 61 12.56 4.58 -13.73
N LEU A 62 11.42 5.03 -13.24
CA LEU A 62 11.27 5.64 -11.93
C LEU A 62 10.31 4.75 -11.11
N PRO A 63 10.78 3.69 -10.44
CA PRO A 63 9.94 2.75 -9.70
C PRO A 63 9.08 3.41 -8.62
N VAL A 64 7.92 2.85 -8.33
CA VAL A 64 7.09 3.22 -7.19
C VAL A 64 7.25 2.17 -6.11
N VAL A 65 7.78 2.59 -4.96
CA VAL A 65 7.97 1.70 -3.81
C VAL A 65 7.25 2.32 -2.61
N GLY A 66 6.21 1.62 -2.13
CA GLY A 66 5.54 1.96 -0.88
C GLY A 66 6.19 1.23 0.29
N GLU A 67 6.22 1.86 1.48
CA GLU A 67 6.85 1.27 2.63
C GLU A 67 6.04 1.41 3.91
N CYS A 68 6.22 0.46 4.82
CA CYS A 68 5.75 0.55 6.19
C CYS A 68 6.82 0.04 7.16
N TRP A 69 6.88 0.65 8.33
CA TRP A 69 7.82 0.26 9.39
C TRP A 69 7.40 -1.07 10.02
N ASP A 70 8.24 -2.10 9.92
CA ASP A 70 8.00 -3.44 10.47
C ASP A 70 8.90 -3.81 11.65
N GLY A 71 9.76 -2.91 12.11
CA GLY A 71 10.77 -3.17 13.13
C GLY A 71 10.23 -3.47 14.55
N GLN A 72 8.92 -3.59 14.74
CA GLN A 72 8.34 -4.09 15.98
C GLN A 72 8.22 -5.63 16.00
N LEU A 73 8.09 -6.25 14.86
CA LEU A 73 7.90 -7.69 14.70
C LEU A 73 8.97 -8.36 13.85
N ASN A 74 9.82 -7.56 13.20
CA ASN A 74 10.86 -8.03 12.30
C ASN A 74 12.20 -7.36 12.65
N ASP A 75 13.31 -8.06 12.36
CA ASP A 75 14.66 -7.48 12.37
C ASP A 75 14.85 -6.60 11.13
N ILE A 76 14.30 -5.39 11.18
CA ILE A 76 14.37 -4.43 10.08
C ILE A 76 15.83 -3.98 9.79
N ALA A 77 16.68 -3.93 10.83
CA ALA A 77 18.07 -3.51 10.71
C ALA A 77 18.92 -4.54 9.96
N GLY A 78 18.52 -5.82 9.97
CA GLY A 78 19.20 -6.88 9.23
C GLY A 78 19.07 -6.75 7.70
N ARG A 79 18.17 -5.88 7.22
CA ARG A 79 18.00 -5.58 5.78
C ARG A 79 17.93 -6.85 4.93
N HIS A 80 17.01 -7.73 5.29
CA HIS A 80 16.90 -9.08 4.72
C HIS A 80 16.35 -9.11 3.29
N VAL A 81 15.67 -8.05 2.83
CA VAL A 81 15.22 -7.93 1.44
C VAL A 81 16.42 -7.71 0.52
N LYS A 82 16.49 -8.50 -0.54
CA LYS A 82 17.55 -8.49 -1.55
C LYS A 82 16.94 -8.39 -2.94
N GLU A 83 17.75 -8.04 -3.97
CA GLU A 83 17.31 -7.92 -5.37
C GLU A 83 16.53 -9.16 -5.84
N ARG A 84 16.98 -10.38 -5.51
CA ARG A 84 16.27 -11.62 -5.88
C ARG A 84 14.80 -11.62 -5.43
N HIS A 85 14.51 -11.09 -4.24
CA HIS A 85 13.12 -11.04 -3.74
C HIS A 85 12.25 -10.07 -4.54
N VAL A 86 12.87 -9.02 -5.10
CA VAL A 86 12.20 -8.08 -6.01
C VAL A 86 11.85 -8.78 -7.31
N LEU A 87 12.82 -9.49 -7.91
CA LEU A 87 12.63 -10.24 -9.15
C LEU A 87 11.59 -11.35 -8.98
N ASP A 88 11.66 -12.08 -7.86
CA ASP A 88 10.70 -13.13 -7.52
C ASP A 88 9.28 -12.57 -7.37
N ALA A 89 9.13 -11.41 -6.71
CA ALA A 89 7.85 -10.76 -6.53
C ALA A 89 7.25 -10.27 -7.86
N ILE A 90 8.06 -9.70 -8.74
CA ILE A 90 7.62 -9.26 -10.06
C ILE A 90 7.24 -10.48 -10.91
N GLY A 91 8.06 -11.53 -10.92
CA GLY A 91 7.82 -12.75 -11.70
C GLY A 91 6.63 -13.57 -11.20
N ALA A 92 6.30 -13.47 -9.91
CA ALA A 92 5.15 -14.13 -9.31
C ALA A 92 3.85 -13.32 -9.39
N ALA A 93 3.92 -12.08 -9.88
CA ALA A 93 2.75 -11.20 -9.98
C ALA A 93 1.72 -11.76 -10.97
N ARG A 94 0.48 -11.85 -10.54
CA ARG A 94 -0.64 -12.35 -11.35
C ARG A 94 -1.96 -11.77 -10.88
N GLY A 95 -2.93 -11.72 -11.80
CA GLY A 95 -4.30 -11.36 -11.47
C GLY A 95 -5.00 -12.43 -10.63
N GLY A 96 -6.18 -12.08 -10.12
CA GLY A 96 -7.01 -12.97 -9.30
C GLY A 96 -6.89 -12.72 -7.80
N PRO A 97 -7.26 -13.69 -6.95
CA PRO A 97 -7.23 -13.53 -5.50
C PRO A 97 -5.83 -13.24 -4.97
N VAL A 98 -5.73 -12.24 -4.10
CA VAL A 98 -4.48 -11.86 -3.43
C VAL A 98 -4.38 -12.61 -2.11
N THR A 99 -3.21 -13.16 -1.80
CA THR A 99 -2.95 -13.73 -0.48
C THR A 99 -2.90 -12.61 0.56
N GLU A 100 -3.70 -12.76 1.62
CA GLU A 100 -3.86 -11.74 2.67
C GLU A 100 -3.10 -12.08 3.95
N GLY A 101 -3.02 -11.11 4.86
CA GLY A 101 -2.41 -11.26 6.17
C GLY A 101 -0.90 -11.07 6.17
N SER A 102 -0.18 -11.95 6.85
CA SER A 102 1.27 -11.86 7.09
C SER A 102 2.09 -12.36 5.90
N VAL A 103 1.92 -11.74 4.74
CA VAL A 103 2.59 -12.12 3.49
C VAL A 103 3.31 -10.92 2.87
N GLY A 104 4.46 -11.16 2.28
CA GLY A 104 5.27 -10.11 1.64
C GLY A 104 5.49 -8.92 2.59
N ALA A 105 5.20 -7.71 2.12
CA ALA A 105 5.31 -6.49 2.90
C ALA A 105 4.40 -6.47 4.16
N GLY A 106 3.38 -7.32 4.23
CA GLY A 106 2.50 -7.45 5.38
C GLY A 106 3.06 -8.27 6.55
N THR A 107 4.22 -8.93 6.36
CA THR A 107 4.76 -9.89 7.34
C THR A 107 5.01 -9.31 8.72
N GLY A 108 5.55 -8.11 8.81
CA GLY A 108 5.89 -7.44 10.08
C GLY A 108 4.87 -6.38 10.53
N MET A 109 3.69 -6.31 9.93
CA MET A 109 2.73 -5.24 10.16
C MET A 109 1.85 -5.45 11.39
N ARG A 110 1.48 -4.34 12.02
CA ARG A 110 0.53 -4.28 13.16
C ARG A 110 -0.48 -3.17 12.90
N ALA A 111 -1.77 -3.50 12.98
CA ALA A 111 -2.83 -2.50 12.98
C ALA A 111 -3.63 -2.58 14.28
N TYR A 112 -3.88 -1.43 14.89
CA TYR A 112 -4.55 -1.35 16.20
C TYR A 112 -3.89 -2.24 17.27
N GLN A 113 -2.56 -2.39 17.19
CA GLN A 113 -1.75 -3.26 18.07
C GLN A 113 -2.08 -4.76 17.96
N PHE A 114 -2.80 -5.17 16.94
CA PHE A 114 -2.97 -6.56 16.55
C PHE A 114 -2.03 -6.91 15.39
N LYS A 115 -1.71 -8.20 15.23
CA LYS A 115 -1.03 -8.67 14.03
C LYS A 115 -1.90 -8.36 12.81
N ALA A 116 -1.29 -7.70 11.84
CA ALA A 116 -1.97 -7.26 10.63
C ALA A 116 -1.18 -7.66 9.38
N GLY A 117 -1.37 -6.98 8.29
CA GLY A 117 -0.69 -7.20 7.02
C GLY A 117 -1.52 -6.77 5.83
N ILE A 118 -1.46 -7.57 4.77
CA ILE A 118 -2.19 -7.32 3.53
C ILE A 118 -3.67 -7.65 3.72
N GLY A 119 -4.52 -6.73 3.27
CA GLY A 119 -5.97 -6.95 3.14
C GLY A 119 -6.45 -6.44 1.80
N THR A 120 -7.49 -7.05 1.24
CA THR A 120 -8.06 -6.65 -0.04
C THR A 120 -9.59 -6.63 -0.01
N ALA A 121 -10.16 -5.83 -0.88
CA ALA A 121 -11.59 -5.85 -1.17
C ALA A 121 -11.83 -5.37 -2.60
N SER A 122 -12.86 -5.90 -3.24
CA SER A 122 -13.29 -5.43 -4.56
C SER A 122 -14.81 -5.36 -4.66
N ARG A 123 -15.26 -4.56 -5.60
CA ARG A 123 -16.69 -4.45 -5.98
C ARG A 123 -16.80 -4.33 -7.48
N VAL A 124 -17.74 -5.05 -8.02
CA VAL A 124 -18.21 -4.88 -9.40
C VAL A 124 -19.36 -3.89 -9.36
N LEU A 125 -19.34 -2.94 -10.24
CA LEU A 125 -20.32 -1.88 -10.40
C LEU A 125 -20.90 -2.00 -11.80
N ASP A 126 -22.23 -2.10 -11.89
CA ASP A 126 -22.94 -2.08 -13.15
C ASP A 126 -23.70 -0.75 -13.26
N ASP A 127 -23.50 -0.05 -14.35
CA ASP A 127 -24.28 1.14 -14.69
C ASP A 127 -24.56 1.21 -16.20
N SER A 128 -25.20 2.29 -16.64
CA SER A 128 -25.55 2.48 -18.05
C SER A 128 -24.35 2.60 -18.99
N SER A 129 -23.15 2.84 -18.46
CA SER A 129 -21.90 2.97 -19.24
C SER A 129 -21.09 1.67 -19.31
N GLY A 130 -21.42 0.67 -18.51
CA GLY A 130 -20.76 -0.63 -18.49
C GLY A 130 -20.60 -1.24 -17.11
N THR A 131 -19.92 -2.38 -17.09
CA THR A 131 -19.56 -3.10 -15.84
C THR A 131 -18.11 -2.80 -15.53
N TYR A 132 -17.84 -2.29 -14.33
CA TYR A 132 -16.49 -1.91 -13.89
C TYR A 132 -16.16 -2.51 -12.53
N THR A 133 -14.89 -2.78 -12.31
CA THR A 133 -14.39 -3.28 -11.02
C THR A 133 -13.60 -2.19 -10.33
N VAL A 134 -13.81 -2.02 -9.03
CA VAL A 134 -12.92 -1.25 -8.15
C VAL A 134 -12.33 -2.21 -7.14
N GLY A 135 -11.00 -2.29 -7.13
CA GLY A 135 -10.22 -3.10 -6.18
C GLY A 135 -9.41 -2.21 -5.26
N VAL A 136 -9.24 -2.64 -4.02
CA VAL A 136 -8.40 -1.97 -3.02
C VAL A 136 -7.52 -3.01 -2.35
N LEU A 137 -6.22 -2.70 -2.25
CA LEU A 137 -5.26 -3.45 -1.46
C LEU A 137 -4.72 -2.52 -0.36
N VAL A 138 -4.68 -3.01 0.85
CA VAL A 138 -4.17 -2.28 2.02
C VAL A 138 -3.00 -3.05 2.63
N ASN A 139 -1.89 -2.37 2.89
CA ASN A 139 -0.85 -2.83 3.81
C ASN A 139 -1.05 -2.09 5.14
N ALA A 140 -1.71 -2.76 6.11
CA ALA A 140 -2.21 -2.13 7.32
C ALA A 140 -1.19 -2.17 8.44
N ASN A 141 -0.72 -0.99 8.88
CA ASN A 141 0.25 -0.83 9.97
C ASN A 141 -0.05 0.42 10.81
N CYS A 142 -1.29 0.68 11.17
CA CYS A 142 -1.73 1.92 11.79
C CYS A 142 -2.69 1.72 12.97
N GLY A 143 -2.98 2.80 13.68
CA GLY A 143 -4.00 2.88 14.72
C GLY A 143 -3.55 2.36 16.09
N ARG A 144 -4.23 2.85 17.11
CA ARG A 144 -4.08 2.39 18.52
C ARG A 144 -5.20 1.47 18.90
N ARG A 145 -4.93 0.51 19.78
CA ARG A 145 -5.90 -0.50 20.21
C ARG A 145 -7.23 0.10 20.68
N SER A 146 -7.16 1.14 21.50
CA SER A 146 -8.34 1.81 22.04
C SER A 146 -9.23 2.51 20.99
N GLU A 147 -8.69 2.73 19.82
CA GLU A 147 -9.39 3.43 18.73
C GLU A 147 -10.15 2.49 17.81
N LEU A 148 -9.86 1.19 17.86
CA LEU A 148 -10.42 0.23 16.91
C LEU A 148 -11.94 0.25 16.89
N VAL A 149 -12.48 0.54 15.71
CA VAL A 149 -13.91 0.48 15.41
C VAL A 149 -14.14 -0.59 14.35
N VAL A 150 -15.04 -1.52 14.62
CA VAL A 150 -15.43 -2.59 13.69
C VAL A 150 -16.93 -2.47 13.43
N ALA A 151 -17.33 -2.23 12.19
CA ALA A 151 -18.72 -2.06 11.79
C ALA A 151 -19.50 -1.03 12.65
N GLY A 152 -18.83 0.06 13.07
CA GLY A 152 -19.41 1.10 13.91
C GLY A 152 -19.36 0.82 15.41
N ILE A 153 -18.90 -0.36 15.83
CA ILE A 153 -18.77 -0.75 17.25
C ILE A 153 -17.37 -0.39 17.74
N PRO A 154 -17.21 0.37 18.85
CA PRO A 154 -15.91 0.78 19.38
C PRO A 154 -15.22 -0.38 20.12
N VAL A 155 -14.89 -1.44 19.41
CA VAL A 155 -14.31 -2.68 19.94
C VAL A 155 -13.05 -2.41 20.76
N GLY A 156 -12.25 -1.45 20.33
CA GLY A 156 -10.98 -1.11 20.99
C GLY A 156 -11.15 -0.68 22.45
N SER A 157 -12.19 0.08 22.76
CA SER A 157 -12.51 0.51 24.13
C SER A 157 -13.15 -0.58 25.00
N MET A 158 -13.68 -1.62 24.36
CA MET A 158 -14.32 -2.76 25.05
C MET A 158 -13.31 -3.87 25.41
N LEU A 159 -12.13 -3.83 24.82
CA LEU A 159 -11.09 -4.82 25.08
C LEU A 159 -10.29 -4.46 26.34
N PRO A 160 -9.80 -5.46 27.08
CA PRO A 160 -8.94 -5.21 28.25
C PRO A 160 -7.74 -4.31 27.88
N VAL A 161 -7.47 -3.34 28.73
CA VAL A 161 -6.27 -2.51 28.59
C VAL A 161 -5.05 -3.39 28.73
N ARG A 162 -4.17 -3.38 27.72
CA ARG A 162 -2.83 -3.97 27.81
C ARG A 162 -1.84 -2.85 28.04
N ALA A 163 -0.88 -3.10 28.93
CA ALA A 163 0.30 -2.27 29.05
C ALA A 163 1.21 -2.52 27.84
N ASP A 164 0.80 -2.04 26.67
CA ASP A 164 1.67 -2.07 25.50
C ASP A 164 2.66 -0.92 25.58
N PRO A 165 3.92 -1.12 25.19
CA PRO A 165 4.85 -0.01 25.06
C PRO A 165 4.24 1.03 24.11
N PRO A 166 4.53 2.32 24.30
CA PRO A 166 4.02 3.36 23.44
C PRO A 166 4.35 2.98 21.99
N SER A 167 3.31 2.65 21.23
CA SER A 167 3.50 2.35 19.82
C SER A 167 3.98 3.63 19.16
N ARG A 168 5.08 3.56 18.43
CA ARG A 168 5.34 4.57 17.40
C ARG A 168 4.13 4.53 16.47
N ASP A 169 3.65 5.71 16.10
CA ASP A 169 2.56 5.82 15.15
C ASP A 169 2.94 5.00 13.92
N GLY A 170 2.01 4.21 13.41
CA GLY A 170 2.22 3.32 12.29
C GLY A 170 2.20 4.03 10.94
N SER A 171 2.14 3.28 9.87
CA SER A 171 1.96 3.75 8.50
C SER A 171 0.95 2.86 7.80
N ILE A 172 0.36 3.34 6.72
CA ILE A 172 -0.59 2.57 5.94
C ILE A 172 -0.40 2.87 4.46
N ILE A 173 -0.44 1.83 3.63
CA ILE A 173 -0.45 2.01 2.19
C ILE A 173 -1.76 1.46 1.66
N VAL A 174 -2.41 2.25 0.82
CA VAL A 174 -3.62 1.83 0.11
C VAL A 174 -3.39 1.96 -1.39
N VAL A 175 -3.51 0.86 -2.10
CA VAL A 175 -3.50 0.83 -3.56
C VAL A 175 -4.94 0.66 -4.02
N VAL A 176 -5.41 1.58 -4.86
CA VAL A 176 -6.73 1.50 -5.49
C VAL A 176 -6.53 1.22 -6.97
N ALA A 177 -7.20 0.21 -7.48
CA ALA A 177 -7.18 -0.17 -8.88
C ALA A 177 -8.61 -0.22 -9.44
N THR A 178 -8.77 0.17 -10.70
CA THR A 178 -10.05 0.06 -11.41
C THR A 178 -9.82 -0.06 -12.91
N ASP A 179 -10.69 -0.76 -13.59
CA ASP A 179 -10.78 -0.84 -15.06
C ASP A 179 -11.77 0.18 -15.64
N ALA A 180 -12.41 1.01 -14.81
CA ALA A 180 -13.26 2.10 -15.28
C ALA A 180 -12.43 3.16 -16.03
N PRO A 181 -12.94 3.70 -17.17
CA PRO A 181 -12.23 4.67 -18.00
C PRO A 181 -12.20 6.07 -17.36
N LEU A 182 -11.50 6.18 -16.23
CA LEU A 182 -11.42 7.39 -15.43
C LEU A 182 -10.24 8.27 -15.84
N LEU A 183 -10.46 9.58 -15.85
CA LEU A 183 -9.39 10.56 -15.98
C LEU A 183 -8.49 10.55 -14.72
N PRO A 184 -7.21 10.95 -14.83
CA PRO A 184 -6.30 11.04 -13.68
C PRO A 184 -6.87 11.84 -12.50
N SER A 185 -7.60 12.92 -12.77
CA SER A 185 -8.27 13.72 -11.73
C SER A 185 -9.38 12.97 -11.01
N GLN A 186 -10.12 12.11 -11.72
CA GLN A 186 -11.17 11.27 -11.14
C GLN A 186 -10.59 10.15 -10.28
N ILE A 187 -9.53 9.48 -10.76
CA ILE A 187 -8.80 8.48 -9.97
C ILE A 187 -8.22 9.11 -8.69
N ARG A 188 -7.65 10.31 -8.78
CA ARG A 188 -7.17 11.05 -7.60
C ARG A 188 -8.29 11.30 -6.59
N ARG A 189 -9.50 11.64 -7.05
CA ARG A 189 -10.67 11.79 -6.18
C ARG A 189 -11.09 10.46 -5.55
N LEU A 190 -10.97 9.36 -6.28
CA LEU A 190 -11.23 8.02 -5.76
C LEU A 190 -10.23 7.67 -4.65
N CYS A 191 -8.94 7.87 -4.88
CA CYS A 191 -7.89 7.64 -3.88
C CYS A 191 -8.11 8.45 -2.58
N LYS A 192 -8.51 9.72 -2.67
CA LYS A 192 -8.82 10.55 -1.49
C LYS A 192 -9.93 9.98 -0.59
N ARG A 193 -10.80 9.12 -1.12
CA ARG A 193 -11.87 8.49 -0.33
C ARG A 193 -11.38 7.37 0.57
N THR A 194 -10.17 6.85 0.34
CA THR A 194 -9.58 5.83 1.19
C THR A 194 -9.41 6.33 2.63
N ALA A 195 -9.08 7.61 2.80
CA ALA A 195 -9.00 8.25 4.11
C ALA A 195 -10.29 8.14 4.93
N LEU A 196 -11.45 8.27 4.26
CA LEU A 196 -12.75 8.09 4.91
C LEU A 196 -12.99 6.64 5.35
N GLY A 197 -12.52 5.67 4.55
CA GLY A 197 -12.57 4.26 4.89
C GLY A 197 -11.69 3.93 6.09
N ILE A 198 -10.46 4.44 6.09
CA ILE A 198 -9.50 4.29 7.19
C ILE A 198 -10.05 4.93 8.47
N GLY A 199 -10.55 6.17 8.40
CA GLY A 199 -11.15 6.86 9.55
C GLY A 199 -12.31 6.09 10.18
N ARG A 200 -13.11 5.35 9.39
CA ARG A 200 -14.19 4.50 9.91
C ARG A 200 -13.72 3.30 10.71
N THR A 201 -12.46 2.93 10.61
CA THR A 201 -11.84 1.89 11.44
C THR A 201 -11.28 2.43 12.75
N GLY A 202 -11.37 3.77 12.96
CA GLY A 202 -11.11 4.44 14.23
C GLY A 202 -9.80 5.23 14.31
N THR A 203 -8.90 5.08 13.36
CA THR A 203 -7.67 5.89 13.35
C THR A 203 -7.98 7.37 13.07
N VAL A 204 -7.16 8.24 13.68
CA VAL A 204 -7.27 9.70 13.53
C VAL A 204 -6.14 10.29 12.71
N SER A 205 -5.41 9.47 11.97
CA SER A 205 -4.30 9.90 11.11
C SER A 205 -3.27 10.74 11.87
N ARG A 206 -2.33 10.07 12.53
CA ARG A 206 -1.40 10.73 13.43
C ARG A 206 -0.20 11.32 12.70
N HIS A 207 0.40 12.32 13.32
CA HIS A 207 1.45 13.18 12.76
C HIS A 207 2.73 12.45 12.29
N HIS A 208 3.09 11.31 12.84
CA HIS A 208 4.34 10.61 12.50
C HIS A 208 4.17 9.41 11.57
N SER A 209 2.97 9.09 11.18
CA SER A 209 2.71 7.80 10.54
C SER A 209 2.67 7.85 9.02
N GLY A 210 2.60 9.02 8.40
CA GLY A 210 2.38 9.11 6.96
C GLY A 210 1.08 8.42 6.52
N ASP A 211 0.04 8.43 7.36
CA ASP A 211 -1.27 7.84 7.07
C ASP A 211 -2.01 8.51 5.91
N PHE A 212 -1.37 9.48 5.24
CA PHE A 212 -1.88 10.19 4.06
C PHE A 212 -0.83 10.40 2.99
#